data_9af34c39ade788e5816f66fb92b96b9b
#
_entry.id   9af34c39ade788e5816f66fb92b96b9b
#
_cell.length_a   1.000
_cell.length_b   1.000
_cell.length_c   1.000
_cell.angle_alpha   90.00
_cell.angle_beta   90.00
_cell.angle_gamma   90.00
#
_symmetry.space_group_name_H-M   'P 1'
#
loop_
_entity.id
_entity.type
_entity.pdbx_description
1 polymer ?
#
loop_
_entity_poly.entity_id
_entity_poly.type
_entity_poly.pdbx_seq_one_letter_code
_entity_poly.pdbx_strand_id
1 'polypeptide(L)'
;NELATIEAWIASGAIAIGPEPEDLDPDLVITPQERDYWAFRPIHRPALPRVQTTELADNAIDRFLLRRLEEHELTLAPITDRATLIRRLTFDLRGLPPTPLEVKRFVEDSHPAAYQQLVDRLLDAPSYGERWGRHWLDVAGYADSEGYTEEDPLRPNAYHYRDYVIRAFNSDKPFDQFIIEQLAGDELLEPPLNNLTPDQSEKLIATGFLRMAPDGTGSSSVDQALARNDVLIKTIEIVSTSLLGLTVGCAQCHNHRYDPILQKDYYALRAILEPALNCDQWLAPASRRVSLYTDADRAAAAKIEVEAKKIIDEHKIQQAAAVEATFQTELSKLDASLHEPIRMARTTPESERSPEQKKLLNDNPSVNVTAGSLYLYDKPA
;
A
#
# COMPACT_ATOMS: atom_id res chain seq x y z
N ASN A 1 -18.78 34.37 -23.88
CA ASN A 1 -19.09 33.38 -22.86
C ASN A 1 -19.04 31.97 -23.49
N GLU A 2 -18.03 31.18 -23.18
CA GLU A 2 -17.75 29.88 -23.79
C GLU A 2 -18.94 28.90 -23.69
N LEU A 3 -19.67 28.91 -22.56
CA LEU A 3 -20.90 28.13 -22.37
C LEU A 3 -21.96 28.45 -23.42
N ALA A 4 -22.24 29.73 -23.68
CA ALA A 4 -23.20 30.14 -24.70
C ALA A 4 -22.76 29.75 -26.12
N THR A 5 -21.45 29.68 -26.37
CA THR A 5 -20.91 29.24 -27.66
C THR A 5 -21.11 27.72 -27.83
N ILE A 6 -20.89 26.92 -26.76
CA ILE A 6 -21.14 25.47 -26.77
C ILE A 6 -22.64 25.18 -26.90
N GLU A 7 -23.50 25.88 -26.16
CA GLU A 7 -24.96 25.76 -26.26
C GLU A 7 -25.47 26.07 -27.69
N ALA A 8 -24.96 27.14 -28.29
CA ALA A 8 -25.30 27.53 -29.66
C ALA A 8 -24.82 26.50 -30.69
N TRP A 9 -23.63 25.90 -30.48
CA TRP A 9 -23.10 24.84 -31.34
C TRP A 9 -23.93 23.56 -31.22
N ILE A 10 -24.30 23.13 -30.02
CA ILE A 10 -25.20 22.00 -29.82
C ILE A 10 -26.56 22.25 -30.45
N ALA A 11 -27.15 23.45 -30.24
CA ALA A 11 -28.45 23.82 -30.83
C ALA A 11 -28.45 23.89 -32.37
N SER A 12 -27.26 24.14 -32.96
CA SER A 12 -27.08 24.11 -34.43
C SER A 12 -26.91 22.70 -35.01
N GLY A 13 -26.99 21.66 -34.19
CA GLY A 13 -26.80 20.28 -34.58
C GLY A 13 -25.38 19.76 -34.41
N ALA A 14 -24.56 20.44 -33.61
CA ALA A 14 -23.17 20.05 -33.28
C ALA A 14 -22.31 19.74 -34.53
N ILE A 15 -22.49 20.54 -35.59
CA ILE A 15 -21.82 20.32 -36.88
C ILE A 15 -20.29 20.41 -36.69
N ALA A 16 -19.57 19.31 -36.96
CA ALA A 16 -18.15 19.26 -37.03
C ALA A 16 -17.62 19.89 -38.33
N ILE A 17 -16.42 20.51 -38.26
CA ILE A 17 -15.76 21.04 -39.46
C ILE A 17 -15.11 19.88 -40.20
N GLY A 18 -15.81 19.38 -41.21
CA GLY A 18 -15.39 18.28 -42.09
C GLY A 18 -16.37 17.08 -42.02
N PRO A 19 -16.47 16.28 -43.07
CA PRO A 19 -17.24 15.04 -42.99
C PRO A 19 -16.59 14.10 -41.98
N GLU A 20 -17.36 13.58 -41.03
CA GLU A 20 -16.95 12.39 -40.31
C GLU A 20 -16.71 11.28 -41.35
N PRO A 21 -15.64 10.52 -41.28
CA PRO A 21 -15.42 9.38 -42.15
C PRO A 21 -16.62 8.43 -42.05
N GLU A 22 -17.32 8.18 -43.17
CA GLU A 22 -18.54 7.38 -43.19
C GLU A 22 -18.33 5.90 -42.79
N ASP A 23 -17.10 5.41 -42.85
CA ASP A 23 -16.71 4.07 -42.40
C ASP A 23 -15.34 4.12 -41.73
N LEU A 24 -15.31 4.35 -40.41
CA LEU A 24 -14.14 4.03 -39.64
C LEU A 24 -14.11 2.51 -39.40
N ASP A 25 -13.41 1.79 -40.29
CA ASP A 25 -12.93 0.46 -39.93
C ASP A 25 -12.20 0.58 -38.58
N PRO A 26 -12.69 -0.07 -37.52
CA PRO A 26 -12.04 0.01 -36.21
C PRO A 26 -10.55 -0.33 -36.25
N ASP A 27 -10.12 -1.14 -37.23
CA ASP A 27 -8.72 -1.49 -37.45
C ASP A 27 -7.93 -0.41 -38.22
N LEU A 28 -8.60 0.54 -38.90
CA LEU A 28 -7.98 1.66 -39.62
C LEU A 28 -7.82 2.93 -38.79
N VAL A 29 -8.36 2.99 -37.56
CA VAL A 29 -8.25 4.15 -36.68
C VAL A 29 -6.81 4.41 -36.22
N ILE A 30 -5.96 3.37 -36.25
CA ILE A 30 -4.53 3.50 -35.91
C ILE A 30 -3.73 3.45 -37.22
N THR A 31 -3.16 4.59 -37.58
CA THR A 31 -2.35 4.71 -38.78
C THR A 31 -0.99 4.03 -38.62
N PRO A 32 -0.33 3.62 -39.73
CA PRO A 32 1.03 3.14 -39.69
C PRO A 32 2.02 4.13 -39.05
N GLN A 33 1.79 5.45 -39.22
CA GLN A 33 2.60 6.51 -38.64
C GLN A 33 2.50 6.54 -37.11
N GLU A 34 1.29 6.37 -36.55
CA GLU A 34 1.08 6.29 -35.09
C GLU A 34 1.75 5.07 -34.48
N ARG A 35 1.67 3.91 -35.17
CA ARG A 35 2.38 2.69 -34.75
C ARG A 35 3.91 2.83 -34.83
N ASP A 36 4.41 3.62 -35.77
CA ASP A 36 5.83 3.86 -35.98
C ASP A 36 6.38 5.01 -35.10
N TYR A 37 5.56 5.57 -34.21
CA TYR A 37 6.04 6.55 -33.25
C TYR A 37 7.14 5.93 -32.37
N TRP A 38 8.19 6.69 -32.06
CA TRP A 38 9.40 6.18 -31.43
C TRP A 38 9.17 5.39 -30.14
N ALA A 39 8.16 5.77 -29.33
CA ALA A 39 7.85 5.13 -28.04
C ALA A 39 7.25 3.72 -28.20
N PHE A 40 6.68 3.39 -29.36
CA PHE A 40 6.08 2.08 -29.65
C PHE A 40 6.98 1.17 -30.50
N ARG A 41 8.16 1.68 -30.90
CA ARG A 41 9.13 0.87 -31.62
C ARG A 41 9.88 -0.06 -30.69
N PRO A 42 10.34 -1.23 -31.18
CA PRO A 42 11.22 -2.09 -30.41
C PRO A 42 12.46 -1.34 -29.92
N ILE A 43 12.79 -1.53 -28.64
CA ILE A 43 13.95 -0.89 -28.02
C ILE A 43 15.23 -1.49 -28.63
N HIS A 44 16.12 -0.64 -29.11
CA HIS A 44 17.45 -1.04 -29.60
C HIS A 44 18.52 -0.10 -29.02
N ARG A 45 19.73 -0.60 -28.89
CA ARG A 45 20.86 0.20 -28.40
C ARG A 45 21.36 1.11 -29.51
N PRO A 46 21.20 2.45 -29.40
CA PRO A 46 21.68 3.35 -30.45
C PRO A 46 23.19 3.46 -30.41
N ALA A 47 23.77 3.80 -31.57
CA ALA A 47 25.20 4.15 -31.67
C ALA A 47 25.45 5.45 -30.85
N LEU A 48 26.57 5.48 -30.13
CA LEU A 48 26.95 6.68 -29.39
C LEU A 48 27.30 7.81 -30.34
N PRO A 49 26.75 9.00 -30.20
CA PRO A 49 27.03 10.13 -31.05
C PRO A 49 28.48 10.60 -30.88
N ARG A 50 29.05 11.09 -31.98
CA ARG A 50 30.32 11.82 -31.95
C ARG A 50 30.03 13.23 -31.43
N VAL A 51 30.82 13.70 -30.48
CA VAL A 51 30.77 15.04 -29.89
C VAL A 51 32.11 15.73 -30.03
N GLN A 52 32.11 17.05 -30.11
CA GLN A 52 33.31 17.85 -30.20
C GLN A 52 34.04 17.92 -28.86
N THR A 53 33.30 18.11 -27.78
CA THR A 53 33.83 18.31 -26.43
C THR A 53 33.86 16.96 -25.68
N THR A 54 34.79 16.09 -26.03
CA THR A 54 34.92 14.72 -25.49
C THR A 54 35.32 14.69 -24.01
N GLU A 55 36.02 15.71 -23.53
CA GLU A 55 36.46 15.85 -22.13
C GLU A 55 35.34 16.07 -21.14
N LEU A 56 34.13 16.43 -21.61
CA LEU A 56 32.92 16.57 -20.80
C LEU A 56 31.99 15.35 -20.89
N ALA A 57 32.41 14.29 -21.59
CA ALA A 57 31.60 13.11 -21.88
C ALA A 57 32.07 11.91 -21.06
N ASP A 58 31.75 11.86 -19.78
CA ASP A 58 32.18 10.77 -18.88
C ASP A 58 31.40 9.47 -19.14
N ASN A 59 30.19 9.56 -19.68
CA ASN A 59 29.33 8.42 -19.95
C ASN A 59 28.52 8.57 -21.24
N ALA A 60 27.71 7.55 -21.57
CA ALA A 60 26.89 7.54 -22.78
C ALA A 60 25.83 8.65 -22.79
N ILE A 61 25.22 8.96 -21.64
CA ILE A 61 24.19 9.99 -21.53
C ILE A 61 24.77 11.35 -21.83
N ASP A 62 25.97 11.65 -21.33
CA ASP A 62 26.67 12.92 -21.60
C ASP A 62 26.88 13.13 -23.10
N ARG A 63 27.21 12.06 -23.85
CA ARG A 63 27.39 12.15 -25.33
C ARG A 63 26.09 12.55 -26.02
N PHE A 64 24.94 12.00 -25.62
CA PHE A 64 23.66 12.38 -26.21
C PHE A 64 23.28 13.82 -25.84
N LEU A 65 23.51 14.22 -24.58
CA LEU A 65 23.27 15.60 -24.13
C LEU A 65 24.16 16.60 -24.85
N LEU A 66 25.48 16.34 -24.90
CA LEU A 66 26.45 17.21 -25.59
C LEU A 66 26.09 17.34 -27.05
N ARG A 67 25.79 16.23 -27.75
CA ARG A 67 25.37 16.27 -29.15
C ARG A 67 24.20 17.21 -29.36
N ARG A 68 23.18 17.13 -28.45
CA ARG A 68 22.00 17.99 -28.53
C ARG A 68 22.33 19.47 -28.23
N LEU A 69 23.21 19.72 -27.28
CA LEU A 69 23.69 21.07 -26.97
C LEU A 69 24.49 21.67 -28.14
N GLU A 70 25.41 20.89 -28.74
CA GLU A 70 26.21 21.32 -29.89
C GLU A 70 25.35 21.67 -31.11
N GLU A 71 24.24 20.96 -31.36
CA GLU A 71 23.25 21.25 -32.39
C GLU A 71 22.59 22.64 -32.21
N HIS A 72 22.57 23.15 -30.97
CA HIS A 72 22.02 24.45 -30.62
C HIS A 72 23.10 25.49 -30.24
N GLU A 73 24.37 25.22 -30.56
CA GLU A 73 25.53 26.09 -30.24
C GLU A 73 25.64 26.36 -28.71
N LEU A 74 25.22 25.38 -27.89
CA LEU A 74 25.27 25.43 -26.43
C LEU A 74 26.32 24.45 -25.89
N THR A 75 26.70 24.67 -24.64
CA THR A 75 27.60 23.77 -23.90
C THR A 75 27.05 23.52 -22.49
N LEU A 76 27.61 22.55 -21.77
CA LEU A 76 27.31 22.33 -20.36
C LEU A 76 27.71 23.54 -19.52
N ALA A 77 26.89 23.87 -18.53
CA ALA A 77 27.22 24.89 -17.55
C ALA A 77 28.45 24.48 -16.71
N PRO A 78 29.25 25.43 -16.22
CA PRO A 78 30.34 25.11 -15.30
C PRO A 78 29.87 24.34 -14.07
N ILE A 79 30.73 23.47 -13.55
CA ILE A 79 30.48 22.76 -12.31
C ILE A 79 30.31 23.78 -11.17
N THR A 80 29.27 23.65 -10.38
CA THR A 80 28.96 24.52 -9.24
C THR A 80 29.98 24.37 -8.11
N ASP A 81 29.98 25.28 -7.14
CA ASP A 81 30.81 25.19 -5.94
C ASP A 81 30.43 23.94 -5.09
N ARG A 82 31.35 23.49 -4.27
CA ARG A 82 31.21 22.25 -3.50
C ARG A 82 30.07 22.29 -2.47
N ALA A 83 29.80 23.45 -1.87
CA ALA A 83 28.71 23.59 -0.89
C ALA A 83 27.34 23.44 -1.58
N THR A 84 27.18 24.05 -2.74
CA THR A 84 25.99 23.89 -3.59
C THR A 84 25.86 22.46 -4.12
N LEU A 85 26.99 21.84 -4.50
CA LEU A 85 27.01 20.48 -5.04
C LEU A 85 26.53 19.46 -4.00
N ILE A 86 27.08 19.44 -2.79
CA ILE A 86 26.63 18.53 -1.74
C ILE A 86 25.17 18.77 -1.37
N ARG A 87 24.73 20.02 -1.33
CA ARG A 87 23.33 20.35 -1.06
C ARG A 87 22.41 19.74 -2.12
N ARG A 88 22.72 19.88 -3.40
CA ARG A 88 21.92 19.29 -4.49
C ARG A 88 21.88 17.77 -4.40
N LEU A 89 23.04 17.12 -4.24
CA LEU A 89 23.15 15.67 -4.14
C LEU A 89 22.36 15.10 -2.96
N THR A 90 22.43 15.72 -1.79
CA THR A 90 21.71 15.21 -0.62
C THR A 90 20.20 15.38 -0.74
N PHE A 91 19.73 16.48 -1.31
CA PHE A 91 18.30 16.64 -1.59
C PHE A 91 17.80 15.64 -2.64
N ASP A 92 18.59 15.40 -3.67
CA ASP A 92 18.21 14.48 -4.74
C ASP A 92 18.19 13.03 -4.24
N LEU A 93 19.27 12.57 -3.62
CA LEU A 93 19.45 11.18 -3.22
C LEU A 93 18.78 10.82 -1.89
N ARG A 94 18.65 11.75 -0.94
CA ARG A 94 18.12 11.49 0.41
C ARG A 94 16.86 12.28 0.75
N GLY A 95 16.51 13.29 -0.05
CA GLY A 95 15.36 14.18 0.19
C GLY A 95 15.54 15.15 1.36
N LEU A 96 16.72 15.19 1.98
CA LEU A 96 17.05 16.00 3.16
C LEU A 96 18.30 16.84 2.92
N PRO A 97 18.45 18.02 3.58
CA PRO A 97 19.66 18.80 3.49
C PRO A 97 20.86 18.09 4.16
N PRO A 98 22.09 18.38 3.71
CA PRO A 98 23.28 17.91 4.43
C PRO A 98 23.38 18.64 5.77
N THR A 99 23.98 17.98 6.76
CA THR A 99 24.36 18.62 8.03
C THR A 99 25.51 19.61 7.80
N PRO A 100 25.65 20.65 8.64
CA PRO A 100 26.79 21.58 8.56
C PRO A 100 28.15 20.89 8.59
N LEU A 101 28.26 19.78 9.34
CA LEU A 101 29.49 18.99 9.41
C LEU A 101 29.79 18.24 8.09
N GLU A 102 28.77 17.70 7.43
CA GLU A 102 28.93 17.06 6.13
C GLU A 102 29.38 18.06 5.07
N VAL A 103 28.75 19.26 5.07
CA VAL A 103 29.16 20.36 4.17
C VAL A 103 30.62 20.72 4.40
N LYS A 104 31.01 20.98 5.66
CA LYS A 104 32.39 21.35 6.01
C LYS A 104 33.38 20.28 5.54
N ARG A 105 33.13 19.00 5.88
CA ARG A 105 33.99 17.88 5.48
C ARG A 105 34.18 17.79 3.97
N PHE A 106 33.09 17.91 3.20
CA PHE A 106 33.15 17.80 1.75
C PHE A 106 33.83 19.02 1.11
N VAL A 107 33.61 20.23 1.62
CA VAL A 107 34.24 21.46 1.11
C VAL A 107 35.76 21.43 1.35
N GLU A 108 36.20 20.96 2.52
CA GLU A 108 37.62 20.90 2.91
C GLU A 108 38.35 19.66 2.35
N ASP A 109 37.65 18.67 1.81
CA ASP A 109 38.22 17.42 1.28
C ASP A 109 38.89 17.68 -0.08
N SER A 110 40.22 17.61 -0.11
CA SER A 110 41.01 17.78 -1.35
C SER A 110 41.27 16.49 -2.13
N HIS A 111 40.68 15.35 -1.69
CA HIS A 111 40.89 14.08 -2.37
C HIS A 111 40.30 14.10 -3.79
N PRO A 112 41.01 13.61 -4.81
CA PRO A 112 40.49 13.61 -6.20
C PRO A 112 39.17 12.89 -6.37
N ALA A 113 38.91 11.82 -5.59
CA ALA A 113 37.69 11.04 -5.63
C ALA A 113 36.64 11.51 -4.59
N ALA A 114 36.78 12.69 -4.00
CA ALA A 114 35.86 13.18 -2.94
C ALA A 114 34.40 13.24 -3.41
N TYR A 115 34.16 13.61 -4.66
CA TYR A 115 32.82 13.63 -5.27
C TYR A 115 32.25 12.21 -5.37
N GLN A 116 32.99 11.26 -5.94
CA GLN A 116 32.54 9.88 -6.07
C GLN A 116 32.27 9.25 -4.70
N GLN A 117 33.18 9.44 -3.76
CA GLN A 117 32.98 8.95 -2.38
C GLN A 117 31.75 9.57 -1.69
N LEU A 118 31.43 10.82 -2.00
CA LEU A 118 30.19 11.44 -1.51
C LEU A 118 28.96 10.76 -2.12
N VAL A 119 28.96 10.54 -3.42
CA VAL A 119 27.83 9.88 -4.13
C VAL A 119 27.62 8.47 -3.59
N ASP A 120 28.70 7.65 -3.50
CA ASP A 120 28.63 6.28 -2.98
C ASP A 120 28.05 6.25 -1.58
N ARG A 121 28.53 7.11 -0.68
CA ARG A 121 28.00 7.22 0.70
C ARG A 121 26.53 7.62 0.76
N LEU A 122 26.07 8.48 -0.15
CA LEU A 122 24.68 8.91 -0.19
C LEU A 122 23.76 7.80 -0.73
N LEU A 123 24.24 7.03 -1.71
CA LEU A 123 23.54 5.86 -2.24
C LEU A 123 23.44 4.72 -1.23
N ASP A 124 24.49 4.51 -0.43
CA ASP A 124 24.52 3.50 0.64
C ASP A 124 23.66 3.88 1.87
N ALA A 125 23.19 5.12 1.95
CA ALA A 125 22.41 5.57 3.10
C ALA A 125 20.98 4.99 3.06
N PRO A 126 20.44 4.47 4.19
CA PRO A 126 19.07 3.95 4.25
C PRO A 126 17.99 4.94 3.74
N SER A 127 18.25 6.24 3.92
CA SER A 127 17.37 7.32 3.44
C SER A 127 17.30 7.43 1.90
N TYR A 128 18.20 6.79 1.15
CA TYR A 128 18.10 6.68 -0.30
C TYR A 128 16.85 5.88 -0.70
N GLY A 129 16.67 4.69 -0.14
CA GLY A 129 15.48 3.88 -0.41
C GLY A 129 14.19 4.52 0.10
N GLU A 130 14.21 5.24 1.25
CA GLU A 130 13.05 6.02 1.71
C GLU A 130 12.68 7.12 0.72
N ARG A 131 13.67 7.83 0.18
CA ARG A 131 13.47 8.91 -0.80
C ARG A 131 12.97 8.38 -2.13
N TRP A 132 13.65 7.39 -2.71
CA TRP A 132 13.36 6.90 -4.05
C TRP A 132 12.22 5.89 -4.07
N GLY A 133 12.08 5.08 -3.02
CA GLY A 133 10.94 4.21 -2.81
C GLY A 133 9.61 4.97 -2.79
N ARG A 134 9.60 6.21 -2.27
CA ARG A 134 8.41 7.06 -2.30
C ARG A 134 7.91 7.31 -3.73
N HIS A 135 8.82 7.58 -4.68
CA HIS A 135 8.41 7.81 -6.07
C HIS A 135 7.74 6.58 -6.68
N TRP A 136 8.26 5.38 -6.34
CA TRP A 136 7.61 4.14 -6.74
C TRP A 136 6.25 3.96 -6.06
N LEU A 137 6.17 4.19 -4.76
CA LEU A 137 4.92 4.07 -3.99
C LEU A 137 3.83 5.03 -4.49
N ASP A 138 4.22 6.24 -4.92
CA ASP A 138 3.30 7.21 -5.52
C ASP A 138 2.69 6.68 -6.82
N VAL A 139 3.49 6.11 -7.73
CA VAL A 139 2.96 5.54 -9.00
C VAL A 139 2.25 4.21 -8.82
N ALA A 140 2.60 3.43 -7.79
CA ALA A 140 1.91 2.20 -7.42
C ALA A 140 0.56 2.46 -6.74
N GLY A 141 0.26 3.70 -6.34
CA GLY A 141 -0.96 4.05 -5.64
C GLY A 141 -1.00 3.54 -4.19
N TYR A 142 0.17 3.46 -3.52
CA TYR A 142 0.25 3.01 -2.13
C TYR A 142 -0.58 3.89 -1.19
N ALA A 143 -1.38 3.24 -0.34
CA ALA A 143 -2.09 3.88 0.76
C ALA A 143 -2.18 2.94 1.97
N ASP A 144 -2.23 3.52 3.18
CA ASP A 144 -2.43 2.80 4.43
C ASP A 144 -3.90 2.46 4.71
N SER A 145 -4.81 2.84 3.80
CA SER A 145 -6.25 2.54 3.85
C SER A 145 -6.76 2.04 2.50
N GLU A 146 -7.98 1.48 2.48
CA GLU A 146 -8.56 0.90 1.26
C GLU A 146 -9.01 1.95 0.24
N GLY A 147 -9.10 3.23 0.63
CA GLY A 147 -9.43 4.34 -0.28
C GLY A 147 -10.86 4.31 -0.80
N TYR A 148 -11.79 3.62 -0.12
CA TYR A 148 -13.18 3.55 -0.53
C TYR A 148 -14.05 4.52 0.29
N THR A 149 -15.02 5.17 -0.35
CA THR A 149 -15.61 6.45 0.05
C THR A 149 -16.45 6.47 1.32
N GLU A 150 -17.09 5.39 1.75
CA GLU A 150 -18.00 5.41 2.89
C GLU A 150 -17.39 4.81 4.16
N GLU A 151 -16.61 3.78 4.00
CA GLU A 151 -15.84 3.14 5.03
C GLU A 151 -14.41 3.02 4.53
N ASP A 152 -13.48 3.81 5.03
CA ASP A 152 -12.07 3.76 4.64
C ASP A 152 -11.26 2.96 5.66
N PRO A 153 -11.39 1.62 5.67
CA PRO A 153 -10.71 0.79 6.65
C PRO A 153 -9.20 0.78 6.41
N LEU A 154 -8.45 0.75 7.49
CA LEU A 154 -7.00 0.67 7.45
C LEU A 154 -6.54 -0.67 6.84
N ARG A 155 -5.43 -0.62 6.10
CA ARG A 155 -4.66 -1.76 5.60
C ARG A 155 -3.54 -2.10 6.58
N PRO A 156 -3.76 -2.90 7.62
CA PRO A 156 -2.82 -3.06 8.72
C PRO A 156 -1.49 -3.70 8.32
N ASN A 157 -1.42 -4.31 7.14
CA ASN A 157 -0.23 -4.98 6.62
C ASN A 157 0.37 -4.28 5.39
N ALA A 158 -0.16 -3.14 4.93
CA ALA A 158 0.33 -2.44 3.74
C ALA A 158 1.80 -2.00 3.90
N TYR A 159 2.21 -1.66 5.11
CA TYR A 159 3.59 -1.25 5.41
C TYR A 159 4.64 -2.31 5.00
N HIS A 160 4.30 -3.58 4.96
CA HIS A 160 5.23 -4.62 4.48
C HIS A 160 5.65 -4.38 3.04
N TYR A 161 4.68 -4.01 2.17
CA TYR A 161 4.98 -3.67 0.78
C TYR A 161 5.82 -2.40 0.68
N ARG A 162 5.48 -1.35 1.43
CA ARG A 162 6.31 -0.12 1.50
C ARG A 162 7.74 -0.45 1.89
N ASP A 163 7.91 -1.23 2.95
CA ASP A 163 9.22 -1.58 3.47
C ASP A 163 10.00 -2.49 2.50
N TYR A 164 9.32 -3.38 1.76
CA TYR A 164 9.90 -4.13 0.64
C TYR A 164 10.45 -3.19 -0.43
N VAL A 165 9.68 -2.20 -0.86
CA VAL A 165 10.09 -1.21 -1.86
C VAL A 165 11.33 -0.46 -1.38
N ILE A 166 11.34 0.04 -0.14
CA ILE A 166 12.50 0.74 0.45
C ILE A 166 13.74 -0.17 0.46
N ARG A 167 13.59 -1.44 0.87
CA ARG A 167 14.72 -2.39 0.86
C ARG A 167 15.20 -2.71 -0.55
N ALA A 168 14.30 -2.84 -1.52
CA ALA A 168 14.64 -3.10 -2.91
C ALA A 168 15.52 -1.97 -3.49
N PHE A 169 15.17 -0.70 -3.24
CA PHE A 169 16.00 0.44 -3.64
C PHE A 169 17.34 0.48 -2.89
N ASN A 170 17.36 0.23 -1.59
CA ASN A 170 18.60 0.23 -0.80
C ASN A 170 19.55 -0.92 -1.14
N SER A 171 19.04 -2.03 -1.67
CA SER A 171 19.85 -3.17 -2.12
C SER A 171 20.21 -3.12 -3.60
N ASP A 172 19.87 -2.03 -4.29
CA ASP A 172 20.05 -1.88 -5.74
C ASP A 172 19.49 -3.09 -6.52
N LYS A 173 18.29 -3.55 -6.12
CA LYS A 173 17.64 -4.71 -6.75
C LYS A 173 17.50 -4.46 -8.25
N PRO A 174 17.94 -5.38 -9.14
CA PRO A 174 17.73 -5.24 -10.57
C PRO A 174 16.26 -4.99 -10.91
N PHE A 175 16.01 -4.01 -11.78
CA PHE A 175 14.65 -3.53 -12.03
C PHE A 175 13.75 -4.60 -12.68
N ASP A 176 14.30 -5.47 -13.49
CA ASP A 176 13.61 -6.64 -14.05
C ASP A 176 13.15 -7.62 -12.96
N GLN A 177 14.02 -7.92 -11.98
CA GLN A 177 13.65 -8.74 -10.83
C GLN A 177 12.58 -8.05 -9.97
N PHE A 178 12.72 -6.75 -9.75
CA PHE A 178 11.75 -5.95 -9.01
C PHE A 178 10.36 -5.99 -9.65
N ILE A 179 10.27 -5.93 -11.00
CA ILE A 179 9.00 -6.07 -11.73
C ILE A 179 8.44 -7.49 -11.62
N ILE A 180 9.27 -8.51 -11.83
CA ILE A 180 8.84 -9.91 -11.79
C ILE A 180 8.27 -10.27 -10.41
N GLU A 181 8.95 -9.86 -9.34
CA GLU A 181 8.49 -10.13 -7.98
C GLU A 181 7.14 -9.45 -7.67
N GLN A 182 6.90 -8.27 -8.20
CA GLN A 182 5.64 -7.54 -7.99
C GLN A 182 4.46 -8.11 -8.79
N LEU A 183 4.71 -8.66 -9.96
CA LEU A 183 3.66 -9.22 -10.82
C LEU A 183 3.39 -10.70 -10.56
N ALA A 184 4.40 -11.47 -10.17
CA ALA A 184 4.36 -12.93 -10.07
C ALA A 184 5.26 -13.48 -8.93
N GLY A 185 5.49 -12.72 -7.87
CA GLY A 185 6.38 -13.13 -6.78
C GLY A 185 5.91 -14.38 -6.04
N ASP A 186 4.61 -14.61 -5.95
CA ASP A 186 4.00 -15.81 -5.41
C ASP A 186 4.22 -17.04 -6.31
N GLU A 187 4.27 -16.87 -7.62
CA GLU A 187 4.55 -17.95 -8.59
C GLU A 187 6.03 -18.41 -8.57
N LEU A 188 6.92 -17.60 -7.95
CA LEU A 188 8.31 -17.98 -7.70
C LEU A 188 8.48 -18.88 -6.48
N LEU A 189 7.38 -19.21 -5.80
CA LEU A 189 7.36 -20.01 -4.57
C LEU A 189 6.63 -21.32 -4.78
N GLU A 190 7.12 -22.38 -4.12
CA GLU A 190 6.46 -23.68 -4.14
C GLU A 190 5.48 -23.80 -2.96
N PRO A 191 4.20 -24.13 -3.19
CA PRO A 191 3.26 -24.42 -2.11
C PRO A 191 3.66 -25.66 -1.30
N PRO A 192 3.32 -25.71 0.00
CA PRO A 192 2.50 -24.76 0.76
C PRO A 192 3.30 -23.50 1.19
N LEU A 193 2.66 -22.33 1.17
CA LEU A 193 3.29 -21.06 1.58
C LEU A 193 3.36 -20.96 3.12
N ASN A 194 4.23 -21.73 3.72
CA ASN A 194 4.48 -21.75 5.17
C ASN A 194 5.99 -21.83 5.45
N ASN A 195 6.42 -21.40 6.62
CA ASN A 195 7.84 -21.39 7.00
C ASN A 195 8.76 -20.72 5.96
N LEU A 196 8.28 -19.63 5.37
CA LEU A 196 9.00 -18.92 4.32
C LEU A 196 10.33 -18.36 4.85
N THR A 197 11.37 -18.49 4.05
CA THR A 197 12.63 -17.77 4.28
C THR A 197 12.41 -16.27 4.11
N PRO A 198 13.31 -15.40 4.61
CA PRO A 198 13.21 -13.96 4.38
C PRO A 198 13.09 -13.58 2.90
N ASP A 199 13.88 -14.20 2.01
CA ASP A 199 13.82 -13.98 0.55
C ASP A 199 12.46 -14.41 -0.04
N GLN A 200 11.94 -15.56 0.35
CA GLN A 200 10.62 -16.00 -0.07
C GLN A 200 9.50 -15.07 0.43
N SER A 201 9.63 -14.58 1.66
CA SER A 201 8.69 -13.60 2.22
C SER A 201 8.70 -12.29 1.44
N GLU A 202 9.88 -11.81 1.03
CA GLU A 202 10.03 -10.61 0.20
C GLU A 202 9.30 -10.76 -1.14
N LYS A 203 9.45 -11.91 -1.83
CA LYS A 203 8.76 -12.19 -3.09
C LYS A 203 7.25 -12.20 -2.94
N LEU A 204 6.75 -12.81 -1.87
CA LEU A 204 5.32 -12.80 -1.58
C LEU A 204 4.80 -11.39 -1.24
N ILE A 205 5.53 -10.63 -0.44
CA ILE A 205 5.18 -9.24 -0.08
C ILE A 205 5.15 -8.34 -1.31
N ALA A 206 6.05 -8.56 -2.27
CA ALA A 206 6.13 -7.80 -3.51
C ALA A 206 4.81 -7.83 -4.31
N THR A 207 4.07 -8.94 -4.29
CA THR A 207 2.76 -9.07 -4.96
C THR A 207 1.69 -8.14 -4.39
N GLY A 208 1.95 -7.50 -3.25
CA GLY A 208 1.16 -6.39 -2.73
C GLY A 208 0.93 -5.28 -3.74
N PHE A 209 1.82 -5.11 -4.72
CA PHE A 209 1.64 -4.19 -5.85
C PHE A 209 0.29 -4.35 -6.56
N LEU A 210 -0.13 -5.59 -6.82
CA LEU A 210 -1.42 -5.89 -7.45
C LEU A 210 -2.65 -5.64 -6.54
N ARG A 211 -2.41 -5.18 -5.31
CA ARG A 211 -3.46 -4.87 -4.31
C ARG A 211 -3.45 -3.42 -3.87
N MET A 212 -2.77 -2.54 -4.61
CA MET A 212 -2.72 -1.11 -4.28
C MET A 212 -3.98 -0.35 -4.72
N ALA A 213 -4.76 -0.88 -5.66
CA ALA A 213 -6.03 -0.28 -6.07
C ALA A 213 -6.99 -0.09 -4.87
N PRO A 214 -7.83 0.97 -4.87
CA PRO A 214 -8.92 1.12 -3.91
C PRO A 214 -9.81 -0.12 -3.90
N ASP A 215 -10.16 -0.65 -2.72
CA ASP A 215 -10.93 -1.90 -2.60
C ASP A 215 -12.14 -1.75 -1.69
N GLY A 216 -13.32 -1.62 -2.31
CA GLY A 216 -14.61 -1.55 -1.62
C GLY A 216 -15.21 -2.90 -1.24
N THR A 217 -14.56 -4.02 -1.59
CA THR A 217 -15.16 -5.37 -1.40
C THR A 217 -15.24 -5.82 0.05
N GLY A 218 -14.61 -5.09 0.97
CA GLY A 218 -14.75 -5.31 2.41
C GLY A 218 -16.06 -4.76 3.00
N SER A 219 -16.75 -3.86 2.28
CA SER A 219 -18.02 -3.28 2.74
C SER A 219 -19.22 -4.12 2.31
N SER A 220 -20.21 -4.25 3.20
CA SER A 220 -21.49 -4.92 2.91
C SER A 220 -22.50 -3.99 2.23
N SER A 221 -22.21 -2.68 2.15
CA SER A 221 -23.13 -1.67 1.60
C SER A 221 -22.98 -1.47 0.08
N VAL A 222 -22.00 -2.12 -0.56
CA VAL A 222 -21.70 -1.93 -1.98
C VAL A 222 -22.11 -3.14 -2.84
N ASP A 223 -22.39 -2.86 -4.12
CA ASP A 223 -22.50 -3.93 -5.10
C ASP A 223 -21.15 -4.63 -5.28
N GLN A 224 -21.10 -5.88 -4.86
CA GLN A 224 -19.86 -6.66 -4.85
C GLN A 224 -19.32 -6.95 -6.27
N ALA A 225 -20.17 -7.12 -7.28
CA ALA A 225 -19.73 -7.36 -8.64
C ALA A 225 -19.10 -6.10 -9.22
N LEU A 226 -19.70 -4.94 -8.99
CA LEU A 226 -19.16 -3.65 -9.40
C LEU A 226 -17.86 -3.35 -8.68
N ALA A 227 -17.80 -3.51 -7.36
CA ALA A 227 -16.59 -3.25 -6.56
C ALA A 227 -15.39 -4.11 -7.01
N ARG A 228 -15.59 -5.40 -7.30
CA ARG A 228 -14.54 -6.29 -7.85
C ARG A 228 -14.06 -5.82 -9.22
N ASN A 229 -14.99 -5.43 -10.09
CA ASN A 229 -14.65 -4.91 -11.40
C ASN A 229 -13.84 -3.61 -11.29
N ASP A 230 -14.19 -2.72 -10.35
CA ASP A 230 -13.47 -1.46 -10.11
C ASP A 230 -12.03 -1.72 -9.64
N VAL A 231 -11.82 -2.67 -8.72
CA VAL A 231 -10.47 -3.07 -8.31
C VAL A 231 -9.64 -3.55 -9.50
N LEU A 232 -10.22 -4.38 -10.38
CA LEU A 232 -9.52 -4.87 -11.57
C LEU A 232 -9.18 -3.73 -12.54
N ILE A 233 -10.13 -2.83 -12.82
CA ILE A 233 -9.91 -1.65 -13.68
C ILE A 233 -8.75 -0.80 -13.13
N LYS A 234 -8.79 -0.48 -11.84
CA LYS A 234 -7.75 0.34 -11.19
C LYS A 234 -6.40 -0.37 -11.13
N THR A 235 -6.38 -1.68 -10.94
CA THR A 235 -5.14 -2.46 -11.03
C THR A 235 -4.53 -2.39 -12.43
N ILE A 236 -5.34 -2.51 -13.49
CA ILE A 236 -4.88 -2.36 -14.87
C ILE A 236 -4.30 -0.95 -15.10
N GLU A 237 -4.97 0.09 -14.62
CA GLU A 237 -4.48 1.47 -14.69
C GLU A 237 -3.12 1.63 -13.99
N ILE A 238 -2.98 1.11 -12.77
CA ILE A 238 -1.73 1.15 -12.00
C ILE A 238 -0.61 0.41 -12.75
N VAL A 239 -0.85 -0.82 -13.19
CA VAL A 239 0.12 -1.63 -13.91
C VAL A 239 0.57 -0.94 -15.19
N SER A 240 -0.36 -0.43 -15.99
CA SER A 240 -0.03 0.19 -17.27
C SER A 240 0.70 1.53 -17.10
N THR A 241 0.29 2.36 -16.16
CA THR A 241 0.93 3.67 -15.93
C THR A 241 2.30 3.54 -15.27
N SER A 242 2.45 2.64 -14.29
CA SER A 242 3.70 2.48 -13.55
C SER A 242 4.78 1.72 -14.33
N LEU A 243 4.41 0.69 -15.10
CA LEU A 243 5.36 -0.18 -15.80
C LEU A 243 5.54 0.17 -17.27
N LEU A 244 4.48 0.61 -17.94
CA LEU A 244 4.50 0.90 -19.39
C LEU A 244 4.52 2.39 -19.70
N GLY A 245 4.18 3.26 -18.72
CA GLY A 245 4.00 4.69 -18.95
C GLY A 245 2.80 5.00 -19.87
N LEU A 246 1.82 4.10 -19.96
CA LEU A 246 0.67 4.20 -20.84
C LEU A 246 -0.64 4.34 -20.05
N THR A 247 -1.53 5.20 -20.53
CA THR A 247 -2.88 5.37 -19.99
C THR A 247 -3.87 4.53 -20.79
N VAL A 248 -4.10 3.29 -20.39
CA VAL A 248 -4.96 2.36 -21.15
C VAL A 248 -6.45 2.45 -20.82
N GLY A 249 -6.81 3.18 -19.77
CA GLY A 249 -8.20 3.21 -19.24
C GLY A 249 -9.26 3.63 -20.26
N CYS A 250 -8.93 4.54 -21.19
CA CYS A 250 -9.86 4.94 -22.27
C CYS A 250 -10.22 3.76 -23.18
N ALA A 251 -9.31 2.82 -23.36
CA ALA A 251 -9.50 1.65 -24.20
C ALA A 251 -10.47 0.60 -23.61
N GLN A 252 -10.94 0.79 -22.40
CA GLN A 252 -12.02 -0.03 -21.83
C GLN A 252 -13.34 0.07 -22.62
N CYS A 253 -13.69 1.26 -23.10
CA CYS A 253 -14.97 1.50 -23.75
C CYS A 253 -14.87 1.65 -25.28
N HIS A 254 -13.72 2.13 -25.79
CA HIS A 254 -13.48 2.39 -27.21
C HIS A 254 -11.96 2.40 -27.46
N ASN A 255 -11.52 2.34 -28.71
CA ASN A 255 -10.10 2.49 -29.05
C ASN A 255 -9.55 3.80 -28.48
N HIS A 256 -8.31 3.79 -27.95
CA HIS A 256 -7.70 4.97 -27.36
C HIS A 256 -7.65 6.13 -28.37
N ARG A 257 -7.93 7.36 -27.90
CA ARG A 257 -8.10 8.51 -28.80
C ARG A 257 -6.79 8.97 -29.45
N TYR A 258 -5.69 8.87 -28.72
CA TYR A 258 -4.42 9.49 -29.11
C TYR A 258 -3.28 8.48 -29.30
N ASP A 259 -3.33 7.36 -28.61
CA ASP A 259 -2.30 6.33 -28.64
C ASP A 259 -2.79 5.10 -29.43
N PRO A 260 -1.89 4.34 -30.08
CA PRO A 260 -2.22 3.17 -30.88
C PRO A 260 -2.61 1.96 -30.01
N ILE A 261 -3.58 2.14 -29.11
CA ILE A 261 -4.10 1.15 -28.18
C ILE A 261 -5.56 0.86 -28.52
N LEU A 262 -5.82 -0.37 -28.94
CA LEU A 262 -7.17 -0.81 -29.30
C LEU A 262 -7.92 -1.28 -28.05
N GLN A 263 -9.25 -1.26 -28.11
CA GLN A 263 -10.09 -1.85 -27.06
C GLN A 263 -9.72 -3.33 -26.82
N LYS A 264 -9.44 -4.09 -27.88
CA LYS A 264 -8.98 -5.48 -27.77
C LYS A 264 -7.67 -5.63 -26.97
N ASP A 265 -6.76 -4.65 -27.04
CA ASP A 265 -5.49 -4.68 -26.29
C ASP A 265 -5.74 -4.49 -24.80
N TYR A 266 -6.70 -3.61 -24.43
CA TYR A 266 -7.14 -3.47 -23.04
C TYR A 266 -7.71 -4.79 -22.49
N TYR A 267 -8.60 -5.45 -23.23
CA TYR A 267 -9.19 -6.71 -22.78
C TYR A 267 -8.20 -7.88 -22.82
N ALA A 268 -7.18 -7.85 -23.68
CA ALA A 268 -6.07 -8.80 -23.63
C ALA A 268 -5.23 -8.62 -22.35
N LEU A 269 -4.91 -7.38 -21.97
CA LEU A 269 -4.21 -7.08 -20.71
C LEU A 269 -5.08 -7.46 -19.49
N ARG A 270 -6.38 -7.18 -19.55
CA ARG A 270 -7.33 -7.59 -18.52
C ARG A 270 -7.35 -9.12 -18.34
N ALA A 271 -7.38 -9.89 -19.41
CA ALA A 271 -7.39 -11.34 -19.36
C ALA A 271 -6.11 -11.94 -18.75
N ILE A 272 -4.98 -11.22 -18.79
CA ILE A 272 -3.73 -11.62 -18.12
C ILE A 272 -3.82 -11.37 -16.61
N LEU A 273 -4.40 -10.24 -16.17
CA LEU A 273 -4.42 -9.85 -14.76
C LEU A 273 -5.62 -10.41 -13.97
N GLU A 274 -6.73 -10.73 -14.65
CA GLU A 274 -7.95 -11.23 -14.02
C GLU A 274 -7.74 -12.55 -13.23
N PRO A 275 -6.99 -13.55 -13.71
CA PRO A 275 -6.67 -14.75 -12.94
C PRO A 275 -5.88 -14.47 -11.66
N ALA A 276 -4.94 -13.50 -11.67
CA ALA A 276 -4.16 -13.12 -10.49
C ALA A 276 -5.04 -12.50 -9.38
N LEU A 277 -6.16 -11.86 -9.76
CA LEU A 277 -7.12 -11.29 -8.81
C LEU A 277 -8.22 -12.29 -8.41
N ASN A 278 -8.39 -13.38 -9.17
CA ASN A 278 -9.36 -14.47 -8.94
C ASN A 278 -10.79 -13.95 -8.74
N CYS A 279 -11.33 -13.25 -9.76
CA CYS A 279 -12.62 -12.58 -9.69
C CYS A 279 -13.79 -13.53 -9.39
N ASP A 280 -13.71 -14.81 -9.80
CA ASP A 280 -14.74 -15.82 -9.57
C ASP A 280 -14.77 -16.29 -8.11
N GLN A 281 -13.59 -16.39 -7.46
CA GLN A 281 -13.43 -16.83 -6.06
C GLN A 281 -12.85 -15.68 -5.23
N TRP A 282 -13.41 -14.49 -5.38
CA TRP A 282 -12.92 -13.29 -4.73
C TRP A 282 -12.86 -13.42 -3.20
N LEU A 283 -11.70 -13.15 -2.65
CA LEU A 283 -11.50 -13.02 -1.21
C LEU A 283 -11.45 -11.54 -0.84
N ALA A 284 -12.31 -11.12 0.09
CA ALA A 284 -12.25 -9.77 0.66
C ALA A 284 -10.92 -9.53 1.39
N PRO A 285 -10.48 -8.26 1.60
CA PRO A 285 -9.17 -7.93 2.16
C PRO A 285 -8.80 -8.67 3.43
N ALA A 286 -9.75 -8.89 4.34
CA ALA A 286 -9.51 -9.60 5.59
C ALA A 286 -9.24 -11.10 5.40
N SER A 287 -9.73 -11.72 4.32
CA SER A 287 -9.71 -13.17 4.10
C SER A 287 -8.56 -13.64 3.20
N ARG A 288 -7.84 -12.74 2.52
CA ARG A 288 -6.76 -13.05 1.58
C ARG A 288 -5.35 -12.91 2.17
N ARG A 289 -5.22 -13.12 3.48
CA ARG A 289 -3.94 -12.95 4.18
C ARG A 289 -3.17 -14.28 4.24
N VAL A 290 -1.87 -14.20 4.02
CA VAL A 290 -0.92 -15.30 4.23
C VAL A 290 -0.08 -14.97 5.45
N SER A 291 0.07 -15.95 6.36
CA SER A 291 0.89 -15.77 7.56
C SER A 291 2.37 -15.90 7.22
N LEU A 292 3.15 -14.89 7.58
CA LEU A 292 4.61 -14.89 7.46
C LEU A 292 5.29 -15.54 8.68
N TYR A 293 4.53 -15.97 9.70
CA TYR A 293 5.09 -16.63 10.88
C TYR A 293 5.66 -18.00 10.55
N THR A 294 6.90 -18.21 10.98
CA THR A 294 7.54 -19.55 10.95
C THR A 294 7.04 -20.44 12.08
N ASP A 295 7.35 -21.73 12.04
CA ASP A 295 7.04 -22.64 13.15
C ASP A 295 7.80 -22.26 14.43
N ALA A 296 8.98 -21.66 14.31
CA ALA A 296 9.72 -21.12 15.44
C ALA A 296 8.98 -19.95 16.10
N ASP A 297 8.41 -19.04 15.31
CA ASP A 297 7.60 -17.92 15.82
C ASP A 297 6.33 -18.42 16.51
N ARG A 298 5.64 -19.39 15.91
CA ARG A 298 4.45 -20.04 16.51
C ARG A 298 4.78 -20.73 17.82
N ALA A 299 5.92 -21.43 17.88
CA ALA A 299 6.36 -22.08 19.11
C ALA A 299 6.74 -21.09 20.21
N ALA A 300 7.35 -19.94 19.83
CA ALA A 300 7.63 -18.87 20.77
C ALA A 300 6.34 -18.20 21.28
N ALA A 301 5.38 -17.90 20.41
CA ALA A 301 4.09 -17.36 20.77
C ALA A 301 3.31 -18.30 21.71
N ALA A 302 3.28 -19.60 21.42
CA ALA A 302 2.59 -20.58 22.24
C ALA A 302 3.11 -20.62 23.69
N LYS A 303 4.42 -20.43 23.91
CA LYS A 303 4.98 -20.32 25.28
C LYS A 303 4.45 -19.10 26.01
N ILE A 304 4.42 -17.95 25.34
CA ILE A 304 3.90 -16.69 25.92
C ILE A 304 2.40 -16.83 26.22
N GLU A 305 1.63 -17.45 25.33
CA GLU A 305 0.20 -17.70 25.51
C GLU A 305 -0.10 -18.58 26.73
N VAL A 306 0.73 -19.61 26.98
CA VAL A 306 0.61 -20.44 28.20
C VAL A 306 0.84 -19.63 29.46
N GLU A 307 1.86 -18.75 29.50
CA GLU A 307 2.13 -17.87 30.62
C GLU A 307 1.00 -16.84 30.82
N ALA A 308 0.56 -16.21 29.73
CA ALA A 308 -0.56 -15.25 29.75
C ALA A 308 -1.85 -15.91 30.27
N LYS A 309 -2.15 -17.12 29.81
CA LYS A 309 -3.32 -17.88 30.27
C LYS A 309 -3.27 -18.14 31.77
N LYS A 310 -2.09 -18.53 32.28
CA LYS A 310 -1.92 -18.74 33.72
C LYS A 310 -2.24 -17.47 34.53
N ILE A 311 -1.71 -16.32 34.10
CA ILE A 311 -1.98 -15.03 34.74
C ILE A 311 -3.47 -14.67 34.66
N ILE A 312 -4.10 -14.87 33.51
CA ILE A 312 -5.53 -14.64 33.32
C ILE A 312 -6.37 -15.55 34.23
N ASP A 313 -6.02 -16.80 34.36
CA ASP A 313 -6.76 -17.75 35.18
C ASP A 313 -6.57 -17.42 36.68
N GLU A 314 -5.36 -17.06 37.12
CA GLU A 314 -5.09 -16.55 38.46
C GLU A 314 -5.91 -15.28 38.77
N HIS A 315 -5.94 -14.33 37.82
CA HIS A 315 -6.74 -13.10 37.97
C HIS A 315 -8.24 -13.40 38.07
N LYS A 316 -8.77 -14.34 37.26
CA LYS A 316 -10.19 -14.76 37.37
C LYS A 316 -10.51 -15.34 38.72
N ILE A 317 -9.64 -16.14 39.30
CA ILE A 317 -9.82 -16.70 40.65
C ILE A 317 -9.86 -15.58 41.68
N GLN A 318 -8.90 -14.65 41.61
CA GLN A 318 -8.86 -13.51 42.54
C GLN A 318 -10.10 -12.63 42.40
N GLN A 319 -10.52 -12.35 41.16
CA GLN A 319 -11.72 -11.57 40.87
C GLN A 319 -12.97 -12.23 41.43
N ALA A 320 -13.12 -13.55 41.22
CA ALA A 320 -14.26 -14.32 41.78
C ALA A 320 -14.28 -14.27 43.32
N ALA A 321 -13.10 -14.41 43.95
CA ALA A 321 -12.95 -14.31 45.37
C ALA A 321 -13.33 -12.91 45.92
N ALA A 322 -12.89 -11.85 45.22
CA ALA A 322 -13.23 -10.46 45.57
C ALA A 322 -14.74 -10.19 45.41
N VAL A 323 -15.35 -10.67 44.32
CA VAL A 323 -16.80 -10.59 44.12
C VAL A 323 -17.56 -11.27 45.24
N GLU A 324 -17.12 -12.46 45.64
CA GLU A 324 -17.79 -13.19 46.73
C GLU A 324 -17.58 -12.52 48.10
N ALA A 325 -16.36 -12.08 48.42
CA ALA A 325 -16.09 -11.35 49.65
C ALA A 325 -16.93 -10.06 49.77
N THR A 326 -17.00 -9.30 48.69
CA THR A 326 -17.83 -8.08 48.63
C THR A 326 -19.30 -8.40 48.78
N PHE A 327 -19.78 -9.44 48.12
CA PHE A 327 -21.15 -9.91 48.26
C PHE A 327 -21.48 -10.28 49.72
N GLN A 328 -20.61 -11.05 50.38
CA GLN A 328 -20.82 -11.42 51.79
C GLN A 328 -20.82 -10.18 52.69
N THR A 329 -19.98 -9.20 52.41
CA THR A 329 -19.93 -7.93 53.14
C THR A 329 -21.25 -7.16 52.98
N GLU A 330 -21.77 -7.02 51.76
CA GLU A 330 -23.03 -6.33 51.49
C GLU A 330 -24.25 -7.10 52.06
N LEU A 331 -24.23 -8.42 51.95
CA LEU A 331 -25.26 -9.26 52.53
C LEU A 331 -25.34 -9.15 54.05
N SER A 332 -24.20 -9.05 54.73
CA SER A 332 -24.13 -8.89 56.18
C SER A 332 -24.78 -7.57 56.72
N LYS A 333 -24.95 -6.57 55.84
CA LYS A 333 -25.60 -5.29 56.17
C LYS A 333 -27.13 -5.37 56.16
N LEU A 334 -27.70 -6.47 55.60
CA LEU A 334 -29.14 -6.68 55.50
C LEU A 334 -29.66 -7.49 56.68
N ASP A 335 -30.99 -7.51 56.84
CA ASP A 335 -31.64 -8.34 57.84
C ASP A 335 -31.34 -9.83 57.65
N ALA A 336 -31.04 -10.56 58.72
CA ALA A 336 -30.64 -11.95 58.68
C ALA A 336 -31.69 -12.88 57.99
N SER A 337 -32.97 -12.51 58.01
CA SER A 337 -34.06 -13.24 57.36
C SER A 337 -33.94 -13.22 55.81
N LEU A 338 -33.24 -12.24 55.24
CA LEU A 338 -33.05 -12.07 53.79
C LEU A 338 -31.82 -12.83 53.26
N HIS A 339 -30.92 -13.26 54.15
CA HIS A 339 -29.62 -13.84 53.70
C HIS A 339 -29.78 -15.07 52.82
N GLU A 340 -30.51 -16.09 53.26
CA GLU A 340 -30.72 -17.33 52.50
C GLU A 340 -31.54 -17.11 51.22
N PRO A 341 -32.67 -16.35 51.25
CA PRO A 341 -33.40 -16.04 50.02
C PRO A 341 -32.54 -15.34 48.95
N ILE A 342 -31.69 -14.39 49.35
CA ILE A 342 -30.80 -13.67 48.43
C ILE A 342 -29.70 -14.62 47.86
N ARG A 343 -29.10 -15.47 48.69
CA ARG A 343 -28.13 -16.49 48.23
C ARG A 343 -28.74 -17.41 47.18
N MET A 344 -29.94 -17.92 47.45
CA MET A 344 -30.68 -18.77 46.50
C MET A 344 -31.00 -18.01 45.22
N ALA A 345 -31.48 -16.77 45.28
CA ALA A 345 -31.77 -15.96 44.10
C ALA A 345 -30.51 -15.67 43.25
N ARG A 346 -29.39 -15.43 43.94
CA ARG A 346 -28.10 -15.19 43.22
C ARG A 346 -27.56 -16.43 42.54
N THR A 347 -27.63 -17.61 43.16
CA THR A 347 -27.16 -18.87 42.58
C THR A 347 -28.06 -19.42 41.47
N THR A 348 -29.34 -18.99 41.43
CA THR A 348 -30.27 -19.35 40.35
C THR A 348 -29.92 -18.59 39.07
N PRO A 349 -29.75 -19.28 37.95
CA PRO A 349 -29.54 -18.62 36.65
C PRO A 349 -30.63 -17.59 36.36
N GLU A 350 -30.27 -16.47 35.76
CA GLU A 350 -31.22 -15.33 35.56
C GLU A 350 -32.47 -15.73 34.77
N SER A 351 -32.35 -16.66 33.81
CA SER A 351 -33.45 -17.20 33.02
C SER A 351 -34.43 -18.06 33.83
N GLU A 352 -33.98 -18.62 34.96
CA GLU A 352 -34.74 -19.54 35.80
C GLU A 352 -35.27 -18.87 37.11
N ARG A 353 -34.92 -17.60 37.34
CA ARG A 353 -35.34 -16.88 38.53
C ARG A 353 -36.84 -16.65 38.54
N SER A 354 -37.46 -16.95 39.65
CA SER A 354 -38.88 -16.61 39.89
C SER A 354 -39.08 -15.09 39.94
N PRO A 355 -40.34 -14.61 39.76
CA PRO A 355 -40.67 -13.19 39.92
C PRO A 355 -40.30 -12.65 41.29
N GLU A 356 -40.44 -13.45 42.35
CA GLU A 356 -40.11 -13.08 43.74
C GLU A 356 -38.58 -12.97 43.90
N GLN A 357 -37.79 -13.85 43.30
CA GLN A 357 -36.34 -13.78 43.33
C GLN A 357 -35.82 -12.55 42.58
N LYS A 358 -36.40 -12.23 41.44
CA LYS A 358 -36.05 -11.03 40.67
C LYS A 358 -36.40 -9.76 41.47
N LYS A 359 -37.57 -9.73 42.09
CA LYS A 359 -37.97 -8.59 42.92
C LYS A 359 -37.04 -8.43 44.13
N LEU A 360 -36.69 -9.55 44.81
CA LEU A 360 -35.79 -9.52 45.97
C LEU A 360 -34.42 -8.93 45.63
N LEU A 361 -33.84 -9.29 44.50
CA LEU A 361 -32.54 -8.74 44.04
C LEU A 361 -32.67 -7.28 43.61
N ASN A 362 -33.79 -6.87 43.02
CA ASN A 362 -34.03 -5.48 42.63
C ASN A 362 -34.26 -4.58 43.83
N ASP A 363 -34.92 -5.06 44.87
CA ASP A 363 -35.17 -4.31 46.11
C ASP A 363 -33.88 -4.18 46.95
N ASN A 364 -32.85 -5.01 46.67
CA ASN A 364 -31.57 -5.01 47.38
C ASN A 364 -30.42 -4.88 46.40
N PRO A 365 -30.24 -3.78 45.68
CA PRO A 365 -29.27 -3.64 44.58
C PRO A 365 -27.80 -3.76 45.02
N SER A 366 -27.50 -3.47 46.31
CA SER A 366 -26.13 -3.56 46.86
C SER A 366 -25.54 -4.98 46.85
N VAL A 367 -26.38 -6.02 46.81
CA VAL A 367 -25.92 -7.40 46.72
C VAL A 367 -25.72 -7.91 45.30
N ASN A 368 -26.03 -7.10 44.30
CA ASN A 368 -25.82 -7.45 42.90
C ASN A 368 -24.34 -7.19 42.47
N VAL A 369 -23.42 -7.73 43.25
CA VAL A 369 -21.99 -7.57 43.02
C VAL A 369 -21.56 -8.42 41.84
N THR A 370 -20.93 -7.80 40.83
CA THR A 370 -20.34 -8.43 39.65
C THR A 370 -18.88 -7.98 39.50
N ALA A 371 -18.13 -8.66 38.68
CA ALA A 371 -16.77 -8.25 38.34
C ALA A 371 -16.71 -6.80 37.85
N GLY A 372 -17.67 -6.39 37.02
CA GLY A 372 -17.76 -5.02 36.46
C GLY A 372 -18.23 -3.95 37.46
N SER A 373 -18.80 -4.33 38.63
CA SER A 373 -19.26 -3.40 39.63
C SER A 373 -18.39 -3.32 40.90
N LEU A 374 -17.30 -4.11 40.98
CA LEU A 374 -16.43 -4.13 42.18
C LEU A 374 -15.87 -2.73 42.52
N TYR A 375 -15.54 -1.93 41.51
CA TYR A 375 -15.01 -0.56 41.70
C TYR A 375 -15.96 0.38 42.45
N LEU A 376 -17.25 0.03 42.54
CA LEU A 376 -18.24 0.81 43.29
C LEU A 376 -18.15 0.57 44.79
N TYR A 377 -17.63 -0.58 45.21
CA TYR A 377 -17.61 -1.02 46.62
C TYR A 377 -16.24 -0.83 47.26
N ASP A 378 -15.17 -0.94 46.50
CA ASP A 378 -13.82 -0.77 46.96
C ASP A 378 -12.97 0.05 45.96
N LYS A 379 -12.60 1.27 46.35
CA LYS A 379 -11.78 2.18 45.56
C LYS A 379 -10.34 2.13 46.08
N PRO A 380 -9.72 1.08 46.02
CA PRO A 380 -8.50 0.83 45.29
C PRO A 380 -8.34 -0.61 44.78
N ALA A 381 -9.36 -1.38 44.68
CA ALA A 381 -9.25 -2.75 44.20
C ALA A 381 -9.32 -2.87 42.65
#